data_cba49399953d17cd9216c2446d4cf8c7
#
_entry.id   cba49399953d17cd9216c2446d4cf8c7
#
_cell.length_a   1.000
_cell.length_b   1.000
_cell.length_c   1.000
_cell.angle_alpha   90.00
_cell.angle_beta   90.00
_cell.angle_gamma   90.00
#
_symmetry.space_group_name_H-M   'P 1'
#
loop_
_entity.id
_entity.type
_entity.pdbx_description
1 polymer ?
#
loop_
_entity_poly.entity_id
_entity_poly.type
_entity_poly.pdbx_seq_one_letter_code
_entity_poly.pdbx_strand_id
1 'polypeptide(L)'
;FDANIDNFSFFFSRFGFSAETGLFNQLGLRSVDVNSNIPLQVKHTDKMMGFELPVVARAEELYGVQLQSATQPLLTLHNPQTQQNYHPAALTDWGGYVLAPYTVDVLPAKEGGERWLINPISFLTKALKLDEQRPIADVTTENGNRLLMVHIDGDGFMSIAERATRPFNGQVLLDDFFKRYQIPTTMSIIEGELGAEGLYPQQS
;
A
#
# COMPACT_ATOMS: atom_id res chain seq x y z
N PHE A 1 -2.79 -0.75 7.93
CA PHE A 1 -2.44 -0.28 9.28
C PHE A 1 -3.71 -0.38 10.11
N ASP A 2 -3.82 -1.44 10.89
CA ASP A 2 -4.74 -1.44 12.01
C ASP A 2 -4.38 -0.23 12.86
N ALA A 3 -5.31 0.70 13.00
CA ALA A 3 -5.18 1.85 13.88
C ALA A 3 -5.34 1.37 15.33
N ASN A 4 -4.50 0.45 15.74
CA ASN A 4 -4.38 0.07 17.12
C ASN A 4 -3.72 1.26 17.85
N ILE A 5 -4.26 1.63 18.99
CA ILE A 5 -3.71 2.67 19.89
C ILE A 5 -2.21 2.49 20.10
N ASP A 6 -1.70 1.26 20.06
CA ASP A 6 -0.28 0.93 20.17
C ASP A 6 0.57 1.44 18.98
N ASN A 7 0.02 1.49 17.76
CA ASN A 7 0.72 2.03 16.60
C ASN A 7 0.78 3.57 16.64
N PHE A 8 -0.25 4.21 17.13
CA PHE A 8 -0.22 5.64 17.42
C PHE A 8 0.78 5.96 18.55
N SER A 9 0.80 5.18 19.61
CA SER A 9 1.76 5.31 20.71
C SER A 9 3.20 5.16 20.23
N PHE A 10 3.50 4.22 19.32
CA PHE A 10 4.81 4.05 18.70
C PHE A 10 5.21 5.27 17.85
N PHE A 11 4.32 5.76 17.01
CA PHE A 11 4.55 6.96 16.20
C PHE A 11 4.82 8.17 17.09
N PHE A 12 4.00 8.38 18.10
CA PHE A 12 4.14 9.48 19.04
C PHE A 12 5.42 9.38 19.87
N SER A 13 5.80 8.21 20.37
CA SER A 13 7.02 8.03 21.14
C SER A 13 8.30 8.22 20.32
N ARG A 14 8.30 7.80 19.06
CA ARG A 14 9.47 7.86 18.18
C ARG A 14 9.75 9.25 17.63
N PHE A 15 8.70 10.03 17.41
CA PHE A 15 8.80 11.39 16.85
C PHE A 15 8.61 12.50 17.89
N GLY A 16 8.58 12.17 19.17
CA GLY A 16 8.42 13.15 20.26
C GLY A 16 7.00 13.71 20.39
N PHE A 17 6.03 13.00 19.83
CA PHE A 17 4.64 13.43 19.89
C PHE A 17 3.94 12.79 21.08
N SER A 18 3.47 13.60 22.03
CA SER A 18 2.52 13.12 23.03
C SER A 18 1.11 13.09 22.42
N ALA A 19 0.32 12.09 22.79
CA ALA A 19 -1.06 11.93 22.33
C ALA A 19 -2.00 13.05 22.80
N GLU A 20 -1.45 14.07 23.45
CA GLU A 20 -2.22 15.20 23.95
C GLU A 20 -2.60 16.15 22.83
N THR A 21 -3.75 16.74 22.96
CA THR A 21 -4.46 17.67 22.07
C THR A 21 -3.61 18.76 21.43
N GLY A 22 -2.41 19.03 21.96
CA GLY A 22 -1.50 20.06 21.47
C GLY A 22 -0.95 19.80 20.08
N LEU A 23 -0.64 18.54 19.71
CA LEU A 23 -0.06 18.23 18.41
C LEU A 23 -1.08 18.37 17.28
N PHE A 24 -2.30 17.85 17.47
CA PHE A 24 -3.34 18.01 16.45
C PHE A 24 -3.58 19.48 16.12
N ASN A 25 -3.58 20.33 17.15
CA ASN A 25 -3.72 21.78 16.95
C ASN A 25 -2.55 22.38 16.16
N GLN A 26 -1.30 21.95 16.43
CA GLN A 26 -0.12 22.40 15.67
C GLN A 26 -0.15 21.96 14.20
N LEU A 27 -0.74 20.80 13.93
CA LEU A 27 -0.94 20.28 12.56
C LEU A 27 -2.19 20.86 11.89
N GLY A 28 -2.92 21.78 12.53
CA GLY A 28 -4.15 22.33 12.01
C GLY A 28 -5.31 21.33 12.02
N LEU A 29 -5.27 20.35 12.91
CA LEU A 29 -6.28 19.31 13.08
C LEU A 29 -6.94 19.41 14.45
N ARG A 30 -8.17 18.95 14.54
CA ARG A 30 -8.90 18.82 15.80
C ARG A 30 -9.49 17.40 15.89
N SER A 31 -9.18 16.70 16.98
CA SER A 31 -9.87 15.47 17.31
C SER A 31 -11.28 15.75 17.80
N VAL A 32 -12.23 14.97 17.34
CA VAL A 32 -13.65 15.07 17.72
C VAL A 32 -14.26 13.69 17.89
N ASP A 33 -15.18 13.57 18.81
CA ASP A 33 -15.88 12.32 19.02
C ASP A 33 -16.82 11.98 17.85
N VAL A 34 -16.82 10.72 17.46
CA VAL A 34 -17.74 10.17 16.47
C VAL A 34 -18.77 9.32 17.17
N ASN A 35 -20.04 9.67 17.02
CA ASN A 35 -21.13 8.81 17.48
C ASN A 35 -21.39 7.74 16.41
N SER A 36 -20.92 6.52 16.67
CA SER A 36 -21.03 5.37 15.75
C SER A 36 -22.49 4.93 15.51
N ASN A 37 -23.42 5.30 16.39
CA ASN A 37 -24.84 4.96 16.23
C ASN A 37 -25.56 5.84 15.21
N ILE A 38 -24.92 6.88 14.70
CA ILE A 38 -25.51 7.79 13.74
C ILE A 38 -24.90 7.53 12.35
N PRO A 39 -25.71 7.17 11.35
CA PRO A 39 -25.20 6.96 10.01
C PRO A 39 -24.63 8.26 9.43
N LEU A 40 -23.38 8.18 8.99
CA LEU A 40 -22.69 9.28 8.32
C LEU A 40 -23.04 9.28 6.83
N GLN A 41 -22.89 10.44 6.22
CA GLN A 41 -23.06 10.63 4.77
C GLN A 41 -21.77 11.12 4.16
N VAL A 42 -21.43 10.63 2.95
CA VAL A 42 -20.34 11.19 2.17
C VAL A 42 -20.79 12.51 1.58
N LYS A 43 -20.16 13.60 2.01
CA LYS A 43 -20.47 14.96 1.56
C LYS A 43 -19.57 15.43 0.42
N HIS A 44 -18.32 15.02 0.46
CA HIS A 44 -17.31 15.35 -0.55
C HIS A 44 -16.31 14.22 -0.72
N THR A 45 -15.92 13.99 -1.97
CA THR A 45 -14.90 13.04 -2.35
C THR A 45 -14.03 13.65 -3.43
N ASP A 46 -12.72 13.75 -3.21
CA ASP A 46 -11.76 14.12 -4.26
C ASP A 46 -11.57 12.95 -5.23
N LYS A 47 -11.10 13.26 -6.45
CA LYS A 47 -10.82 12.25 -7.49
C LYS A 47 -9.76 11.20 -7.11
N MET A 48 -8.96 11.47 -6.09
CA MET A 48 -7.99 10.49 -5.56
C MET A 48 -8.65 9.44 -4.67
N MET A 49 -9.85 9.69 -4.17
CA MET A 49 -10.62 8.73 -3.39
C MET A 49 -11.51 7.86 -4.28
N GLY A 50 -11.83 6.68 -3.81
CA GLY A 50 -12.65 5.72 -4.58
C GLY A 50 -11.84 5.05 -5.70
N PHE A 51 -10.56 4.79 -5.47
CA PHE A 51 -9.63 4.32 -6.51
C PHE A 51 -9.95 2.92 -7.03
N GLU A 52 -9.99 1.91 -6.17
CA GLU A 52 -10.37 0.55 -6.56
C GLU A 52 -11.79 0.18 -6.12
N LEU A 53 -12.31 0.84 -5.10
CA LEU A 53 -13.68 0.68 -4.62
C LEU A 53 -14.31 2.03 -4.28
N PRO A 54 -15.62 2.18 -4.46
CA PRO A 54 -16.35 3.38 -4.03
C PRO A 54 -16.22 3.60 -2.53
N VAL A 55 -16.10 4.86 -2.13
CA VAL A 55 -16.08 5.23 -0.71
C VAL A 55 -17.47 5.13 -0.13
N VAL A 56 -17.58 4.40 0.97
CA VAL A 56 -18.80 4.29 1.78
C VAL A 56 -18.57 4.93 3.14
N ALA A 57 -19.52 5.71 3.63
CA ALA A 57 -19.41 6.31 4.96
C ALA A 57 -19.49 5.24 6.04
N ARG A 58 -18.47 5.18 6.90
CA ARG A 58 -18.37 4.25 8.04
C ARG A 58 -18.12 5.06 9.29
N ALA A 59 -18.97 4.90 10.30
CA ALA A 59 -18.82 5.59 11.58
C ALA A 59 -18.07 4.73 12.61
N GLU A 60 -18.19 3.40 12.52
CA GLU A 60 -17.75 2.45 13.54
C GLU A 60 -16.22 2.41 13.71
N GLU A 61 -15.47 2.64 12.65
CA GLU A 61 -14.01 2.58 12.65
C GLU A 61 -13.39 3.97 12.43
N LEU A 62 -14.19 5.02 12.46
CA LEU A 62 -13.73 6.36 12.12
C LEU A 62 -13.07 7.03 13.31
N TYR A 63 -11.81 7.39 13.17
CA TYR A 63 -11.19 8.40 14.03
C TYR A 63 -11.65 9.80 13.60
N GLY A 64 -12.36 10.49 14.46
CA GLY A 64 -12.95 11.81 14.15
C GLY A 64 -11.90 12.90 14.11
N VAL A 65 -11.65 13.43 12.91
CA VAL A 65 -10.74 14.56 12.68
C VAL A 65 -11.44 15.66 11.93
N GLN A 66 -11.27 16.90 12.40
CA GLN A 66 -11.70 18.12 11.72
C GLN A 66 -10.47 18.95 11.31
N LEU A 67 -10.52 19.51 10.11
CA LEU A 67 -9.52 20.49 9.63
C LEU A 67 -9.82 21.86 10.23
N GLN A 68 -8.80 22.53 10.73
CA GLN A 68 -8.88 23.88 11.32
C GLN A 68 -8.35 24.96 10.39
N SER A 69 -7.50 24.62 9.42
CA SER A 69 -6.87 25.57 8.51
C SER A 69 -7.24 25.29 7.05
N ALA A 70 -6.87 26.20 6.15
CA ALA A 70 -7.09 26.11 4.71
C ALA A 70 -6.27 24.95 4.10
N THR A 71 -6.84 23.76 4.12
CA THR A 71 -6.30 22.52 3.60
C THR A 71 -7.28 21.96 2.59
N GLN A 72 -6.81 21.06 1.73
CA GLN A 72 -7.68 20.40 0.76
C GLN A 72 -8.21 19.10 1.35
N PRO A 73 -9.48 19.03 1.78
CA PRO A 73 -10.08 17.77 2.18
C PRO A 73 -10.22 16.85 0.97
N LEU A 74 -9.75 15.61 1.10
CA LEU A 74 -9.93 14.57 0.08
C LEU A 74 -11.20 13.78 0.30
N LEU A 75 -11.61 13.66 1.56
CA LEU A 75 -12.87 13.04 1.95
C LEU A 75 -13.52 13.84 3.08
N THR A 76 -14.78 14.17 2.91
CA THR A 76 -15.60 14.79 3.94
C THR A 76 -16.81 13.92 4.24
N LEU A 77 -16.93 13.49 5.47
CA LEU A 77 -18.11 12.82 6.00
C LEU A 77 -18.93 13.80 6.82
N HIS A 78 -20.22 13.64 6.78
CA HIS A 78 -21.19 14.53 7.45
C HIS A 78 -22.10 13.75 8.37
N ASN A 79 -22.28 14.24 9.58
CA ASN A 79 -23.27 13.77 10.50
C ASN A 79 -24.53 14.66 10.37
N PRO A 80 -25.65 14.13 9.87
CA PRO A 80 -26.85 14.93 9.60
C PRO A 80 -27.57 15.40 10.87
N GLN A 81 -27.34 14.75 12.01
CA GLN A 81 -27.99 15.14 13.27
C GLN A 81 -27.23 16.25 13.99
N THR A 82 -25.89 16.12 14.08
CA THR A 82 -25.05 17.11 14.77
C THR A 82 -24.53 18.21 13.85
N GLN A 83 -24.76 18.10 12.54
CA GLN A 83 -24.23 18.99 11.50
C GLN A 83 -22.69 19.06 11.47
N GLN A 84 -22.02 18.10 12.10
CA GLN A 84 -20.57 18.01 12.12
C GLN A 84 -20.02 17.39 10.84
N ASN A 85 -18.88 17.91 10.38
CA ASN A 85 -18.10 17.29 9.31
C ASN A 85 -16.84 16.65 9.90
N TYR A 86 -16.45 15.53 9.30
CA TYR A 86 -15.22 14.81 9.61
C TYR A 86 -14.39 14.71 8.33
N HIS A 87 -13.08 14.81 8.47
CA HIS A 87 -12.16 14.82 7.35
C HIS A 87 -11.13 13.69 7.53
N PRO A 88 -11.47 12.44 7.21
CA PRO A 88 -10.55 11.30 7.39
C PRO A 88 -9.41 11.26 6.37
N ALA A 89 -9.45 12.05 5.33
CA ALA A 89 -8.37 12.20 4.37
C ALA A 89 -8.22 13.66 3.91
N ALA A 90 -7.00 14.17 3.90
CA ALA A 90 -6.71 15.52 3.44
C ALA A 90 -5.26 15.67 2.98
N LEU A 91 -5.02 16.65 2.10
CA LEU A 91 -3.72 17.25 1.85
C LEU A 91 -3.57 18.50 2.72
N THR A 92 -2.40 18.69 3.27
CA THR A 92 -2.05 19.78 4.19
C THR A 92 -0.76 20.45 3.75
N ASP A 93 -0.41 21.60 4.35
CA ASP A 93 0.84 22.29 4.04
C ASP A 93 2.09 21.48 4.40
N TRP A 94 1.98 20.61 5.41
CA TRP A 94 3.05 19.72 5.86
C TRP A 94 3.07 18.36 5.14
N GLY A 95 2.11 18.07 4.26
CA GLY A 95 2.00 16.81 3.54
C GLY A 95 0.56 16.35 3.36
N GLY A 96 0.16 15.31 4.05
CA GLY A 96 -1.20 14.81 4.01
C GLY A 96 -1.39 13.58 4.89
N TYR A 97 -2.63 13.16 5.05
CA TYR A 97 -2.99 11.97 5.80
C TYR A 97 -4.23 11.29 5.22
N VAL A 98 -4.30 10.00 5.42
CA VAL A 98 -5.47 9.17 5.18
C VAL A 98 -5.60 8.23 6.36
N LEU A 99 -6.71 8.30 7.06
CA LEU A 99 -6.97 7.49 8.24
C LEU A 99 -7.76 6.24 7.87
N ALA A 100 -7.55 5.16 8.61
CA ALA A 100 -8.41 3.99 8.54
C ALA A 100 -9.89 4.40 8.84
N PRO A 101 -10.87 3.76 8.20
CA PRO A 101 -10.78 2.65 7.24
C PRO A 101 -10.69 3.11 5.76
N TYR A 102 -10.24 4.34 5.47
CA TYR A 102 -10.28 4.93 4.13
C TYR A 102 -8.99 4.80 3.33
N THR A 103 -7.99 4.10 3.85
CA THR A 103 -6.75 3.79 3.12
C THR A 103 -6.93 2.56 2.24
N VAL A 104 -7.24 1.45 2.88
CA VAL A 104 -7.41 0.13 2.25
C VAL A 104 -8.65 -0.52 2.84
N ASP A 105 -9.44 -1.15 2.01
CA ASP A 105 -10.58 -1.98 2.42
C ASP A 105 -10.23 -3.46 2.26
N VAL A 106 -10.56 -4.25 3.27
CA VAL A 106 -10.33 -5.70 3.28
C VAL A 106 -11.61 -6.39 2.83
N LEU A 107 -11.54 -7.08 1.70
CA LEU A 107 -12.69 -7.81 1.17
C LEU A 107 -12.92 -9.10 1.95
N PRO A 108 -14.18 -9.59 2.01
CA PRO A 108 -14.49 -10.89 2.57
C PRO A 108 -13.63 -11.99 1.96
N ALA A 109 -13.29 -13.02 2.74
CA ALA A 109 -12.37 -14.09 2.36
C ALA A 109 -12.70 -14.79 1.03
N LYS A 110 -13.96 -14.79 0.60
CA LYS A 110 -14.39 -15.37 -0.68
C LYS A 110 -14.00 -14.53 -1.91
N GLU A 111 -13.90 -13.21 -1.74
CA GLU A 111 -13.53 -12.27 -2.81
C GLU A 111 -12.04 -11.97 -2.80
N GLY A 112 -11.41 -12.24 -1.68
CA GLY A 112 -9.96 -12.20 -1.44
C GLY A 112 -9.28 -10.86 -1.68
N GLY A 113 -8.38 -10.50 -0.77
CA GLY A 113 -7.46 -9.40 -0.94
C GLY A 113 -7.92 -8.07 -0.36
N GLU A 114 -7.08 -7.10 -0.58
CA GLU A 114 -7.22 -5.72 -0.14
C GLU A 114 -7.45 -4.82 -1.34
N ARG A 115 -8.15 -3.71 -1.15
CA ARG A 115 -8.42 -2.72 -2.19
C ARG A 115 -8.11 -1.32 -1.69
N TRP A 116 -7.36 -0.57 -2.45
CA TRP A 116 -7.07 0.82 -2.15
C TRP A 116 -8.29 1.69 -2.35
N LEU A 117 -8.69 2.38 -1.30
CA LEU A 117 -9.74 3.40 -1.38
C LEU A 117 -9.20 4.75 -1.83
N ILE A 118 -7.92 5.01 -1.64
CA ILE A 118 -7.22 6.17 -2.16
C ILE A 118 -6.22 5.74 -3.24
N ASN A 119 -6.04 6.55 -4.28
CA ASN A 119 -4.94 6.37 -5.23
C ASN A 119 -3.61 6.69 -4.54
N PRO A 120 -2.79 5.68 -4.16
CA PRO A 120 -1.61 5.90 -3.34
C PRO A 120 -0.54 6.70 -4.06
N ILE A 121 -0.38 6.50 -5.37
CA ILE A 121 0.63 7.21 -6.16
C ILE A 121 0.27 8.70 -6.25
N SER A 122 -0.95 9.02 -6.62
CA SER A 122 -1.41 10.41 -6.72
C SER A 122 -1.37 11.12 -5.37
N PHE A 123 -1.74 10.42 -4.29
CA PHE A 123 -1.68 10.97 -2.94
C PHE A 123 -0.25 11.24 -2.50
N LEU A 124 0.65 10.25 -2.60
CA LEU A 124 2.04 10.41 -2.17
C LEU A 124 2.78 11.45 -3.01
N THR A 125 2.54 11.51 -4.31
CA THR A 125 3.13 12.53 -5.19
C THR A 125 2.78 13.94 -4.69
N LYS A 126 1.52 14.18 -4.34
CA LYS A 126 1.08 15.50 -3.85
C LYS A 126 1.48 15.76 -2.42
N ALA A 127 1.30 14.79 -1.51
CA ALA A 127 1.64 14.95 -0.11
C ALA A 127 3.14 15.17 0.13
N LEU A 128 3.99 14.51 -0.65
CA LEU A 128 5.44 14.67 -0.58
C LEU A 128 5.97 15.78 -1.49
N LYS A 129 5.08 16.48 -2.21
CA LYS A 129 5.44 17.54 -3.16
C LYS A 129 6.48 17.09 -4.18
N LEU A 130 6.32 15.86 -4.68
CA LEU A 130 7.20 15.30 -5.69
C LEU A 130 6.96 15.99 -7.03
N ASP A 131 8.03 16.10 -7.84
CA ASP A 131 7.92 16.57 -9.20
C ASP A 131 7.10 15.56 -10.04
N GLU A 132 5.98 16.00 -10.59
CA GLU A 132 5.10 15.19 -11.43
C GLU A 132 5.77 14.76 -12.75
N GLN A 133 6.85 15.42 -13.14
CA GLN A 133 7.62 15.11 -14.36
C GLN A 133 8.71 14.06 -14.15
N ARG A 134 8.88 13.52 -12.95
CA ARG A 134 9.83 12.43 -12.74
C ARG A 134 9.36 11.18 -13.47
N PRO A 135 10.23 10.53 -14.25
CA PRO A 135 9.90 9.26 -14.85
C PRO A 135 9.63 8.25 -13.72
N ILE A 136 8.40 7.78 -13.65
CA ILE A 136 8.03 6.65 -12.81
C ILE A 136 8.21 5.42 -13.68
N ALA A 137 8.94 4.43 -13.18
CA ALA A 137 9.01 3.14 -13.85
C ALA A 137 7.60 2.54 -13.89
N ASP A 138 6.94 2.68 -15.03
CA ASP A 138 5.62 2.13 -15.25
C ASP A 138 5.75 0.84 -16.05
N VAL A 139 5.52 -0.27 -15.37
CA VAL A 139 5.55 -1.61 -15.96
C VAL A 139 4.30 -1.93 -16.79
N THR A 140 3.31 -1.05 -16.81
CA THR A 140 2.00 -1.34 -17.40
C THR A 140 1.69 -0.55 -18.66
N THR A 141 2.38 0.58 -18.92
CA THR A 141 1.98 1.52 -19.97
C THR A 141 3.03 1.82 -21.03
N GLU A 142 4.04 0.99 -21.21
CA GLU A 142 5.06 1.10 -22.27
C GLU A 142 4.41 1.31 -23.66
N ASN A 143 3.88 2.52 -23.91
CA ASN A 143 3.14 2.86 -25.13
C ASN A 143 2.00 1.87 -25.47
N GLY A 144 1.33 1.32 -24.45
CA GLY A 144 0.29 0.30 -24.63
C GLY A 144 0.82 -1.13 -24.80
N ASN A 145 2.12 -1.35 -24.77
CA ASN A 145 2.70 -2.68 -24.77
C ASN A 145 2.70 -3.29 -23.37
N ARG A 146 2.48 -4.58 -23.31
CA ARG A 146 2.60 -5.32 -22.06
C ARG A 146 4.04 -5.78 -21.89
N LEU A 147 4.63 -5.49 -20.72
CA LEU A 147 5.92 -6.04 -20.33
C LEU A 147 5.68 -7.36 -19.59
N LEU A 148 6.31 -8.42 -20.10
CA LEU A 148 6.42 -9.66 -19.35
C LEU A 148 7.75 -9.62 -18.58
N MET A 149 7.64 -9.56 -17.25
CA MET A 149 8.78 -9.72 -16.36
C MET A 149 8.65 -11.05 -15.64
N VAL A 150 9.69 -11.87 -15.72
CA VAL A 150 9.76 -13.15 -15.04
C VAL A 150 10.87 -13.07 -14.00
N HIS A 151 10.52 -13.33 -12.75
CA HIS A 151 11.48 -13.51 -11.67
C HIS A 151 11.38 -14.94 -11.16
N ILE A 152 12.53 -15.60 -11.02
CA ILE A 152 12.62 -16.94 -10.46
C ILE A 152 13.33 -16.86 -9.13
N ASP A 153 12.66 -17.35 -8.11
CA ASP A 153 13.23 -17.49 -6.78
C ASP A 153 14.23 -18.65 -6.75
N GLY A 154 15.37 -18.42 -6.13
CA GLY A 154 16.48 -19.36 -6.08
C GLY A 154 16.22 -20.59 -5.20
N ASP A 155 15.24 -20.55 -4.32
CA ASP A 155 14.99 -21.59 -3.31
C ASP A 155 14.79 -23.00 -3.90
N GLY A 156 14.22 -23.09 -5.10
CA GLY A 156 13.97 -24.37 -5.77
C GLY A 156 14.98 -24.72 -6.86
N PHE A 157 15.96 -23.89 -7.11
CA PHE A 157 16.88 -24.04 -8.24
C PHE A 157 17.69 -25.34 -8.19
N MET A 158 18.20 -25.68 -7.01
CA MET A 158 18.99 -26.91 -6.78
C MET A 158 18.13 -28.11 -6.42
N SER A 159 16.82 -27.97 -6.33
CA SER A 159 15.91 -29.11 -6.11
C SER A 159 15.89 -30.05 -7.31
N ILE A 160 15.66 -31.33 -7.05
CA ILE A 160 15.60 -32.38 -8.08
C ILE A 160 14.20 -32.41 -8.69
N ALA A 161 14.14 -32.29 -10.02
CA ALA A 161 12.89 -32.38 -10.74
C ALA A 161 12.34 -33.82 -10.75
N GLU A 162 11.02 -33.98 -10.68
CA GLU A 162 10.33 -35.28 -10.77
C GLU A 162 10.31 -35.78 -12.22
N ARG A 163 11.48 -36.16 -12.72
CA ARG A 163 11.68 -36.76 -14.06
C ARG A 163 12.53 -38.02 -13.96
N ALA A 164 12.43 -38.88 -14.96
CA ALA A 164 13.16 -40.14 -14.99
C ALA A 164 14.67 -39.97 -14.80
N THR A 165 15.24 -38.94 -15.39
CA THR A 165 16.69 -38.57 -15.27
C THR A 165 17.04 -37.81 -14.03
N ARG A 166 16.03 -37.36 -13.24
CA ARG A 166 16.21 -36.59 -12.00
C ARG A 166 17.17 -35.40 -12.12
N PRO A 167 17.00 -34.54 -13.12
CA PRO A 167 17.87 -33.35 -13.26
C PRO A 167 17.54 -32.29 -12.16
N PHE A 168 18.44 -31.35 -11.94
CA PHE A 168 18.12 -30.17 -11.15
C PHE A 168 17.05 -29.30 -11.83
N ASN A 169 16.20 -28.65 -11.05
CA ASN A 169 15.18 -27.74 -11.57
C ASN A 169 15.77 -26.62 -12.42
N GLY A 170 16.93 -26.08 -12.04
CA GLY A 170 17.66 -25.08 -12.83
C GLY A 170 18.01 -25.56 -14.23
N GLN A 171 18.45 -26.84 -14.36
CA GLN A 171 18.74 -27.44 -15.65
C GLN A 171 17.47 -27.57 -16.51
N VAL A 172 16.36 -27.98 -15.91
CA VAL A 172 15.05 -28.08 -16.60
C VAL A 172 14.59 -26.71 -17.10
N LEU A 173 14.70 -25.69 -16.24
CA LEU A 173 14.36 -24.31 -16.61
C LEU A 173 15.21 -23.80 -17.77
N LEU A 174 16.53 -24.07 -17.73
CA LEU A 174 17.44 -23.69 -18.80
C LEU A 174 17.07 -24.36 -20.13
N ASP A 175 16.89 -25.67 -20.12
CA ASP A 175 16.74 -26.44 -21.37
C ASP A 175 15.33 -26.29 -21.96
N ASP A 176 14.28 -26.35 -21.14
CA ASP A 176 12.90 -26.40 -21.63
C ASP A 176 12.29 -25.00 -21.83
N PHE A 177 12.78 -23.97 -21.09
CA PHE A 177 12.18 -22.65 -21.13
C PHE A 177 13.13 -21.59 -21.66
N PHE A 178 14.29 -21.35 -21.05
CA PHE A 178 15.12 -20.21 -21.41
C PHE A 178 15.73 -20.33 -22.80
N LYS A 179 16.26 -21.50 -23.15
CA LYS A 179 16.80 -21.74 -24.49
C LYS A 179 15.72 -21.70 -25.56
N ARG A 180 14.53 -22.14 -25.22
CA ARG A 180 13.40 -22.24 -26.17
C ARG A 180 12.69 -20.92 -26.41
N TYR A 181 12.41 -20.17 -25.35
CA TYR A 181 11.54 -18.98 -25.44
C TYR A 181 12.31 -17.67 -25.34
N GLN A 182 13.58 -17.67 -24.91
CA GLN A 182 14.43 -16.49 -24.76
C GLN A 182 13.74 -15.37 -23.95
N ILE A 183 13.03 -15.76 -22.91
CA ILE A 183 12.27 -14.84 -22.06
C ILE A 183 13.26 -14.05 -21.18
N PRO A 184 13.18 -12.70 -21.15
CA PRO A 184 13.94 -11.90 -20.21
C PRO A 184 13.59 -12.29 -18.78
N THR A 185 14.56 -12.76 -18.02
CA THR A 185 14.35 -13.32 -16.70
C THR A 185 15.38 -12.78 -15.74
N THR A 186 14.95 -12.41 -14.54
CA THR A 186 15.81 -12.24 -13.37
C THR A 186 15.70 -13.46 -12.49
N MET A 187 16.80 -13.82 -11.83
CA MET A 187 16.83 -14.96 -10.93
C MET A 187 17.62 -14.60 -9.68
N SER A 188 17.14 -14.97 -8.51
CA SER A 188 17.94 -14.96 -7.30
C SER A 188 18.82 -16.19 -7.22
N ILE A 189 19.98 -16.06 -6.61
CA ILE A 189 20.93 -17.15 -6.39
C ILE A 189 21.26 -17.20 -4.91
N ILE A 190 21.16 -18.39 -4.34
CA ILE A 190 21.52 -18.61 -2.94
C ILE A 190 23.00 -18.97 -2.90
N GLU A 191 23.83 -18.00 -2.52
CA GLU A 191 25.30 -18.16 -2.48
C GLU A 191 25.72 -19.34 -1.58
N GLY A 192 25.04 -19.54 -0.46
CA GLY A 192 25.29 -20.65 0.47
C GLY A 192 25.08 -22.05 -0.13
N GLU A 193 24.37 -22.16 -1.25
CA GLU A 193 24.18 -23.43 -1.97
C GLU A 193 25.25 -23.65 -3.04
N LEU A 194 25.71 -22.60 -3.72
CA LEU A 194 26.55 -22.67 -4.91
C LEU A 194 28.01 -22.28 -4.67
N GLY A 195 28.35 -21.71 -3.52
CA GLY A 195 29.73 -21.34 -3.19
C GLY A 195 30.66 -22.56 -3.08
N ALA A 196 31.96 -22.33 -3.14
CA ALA A 196 32.99 -23.39 -3.04
C ALA A 196 32.84 -24.24 -1.74
N GLU A 197 32.29 -23.65 -0.70
CA GLU A 197 31.96 -24.31 0.57
C GLU A 197 30.45 -24.55 0.73
N GLY A 198 29.67 -24.37 -0.33
CA GLY A 198 28.22 -24.54 -0.35
C GLY A 198 27.78 -26.00 -0.36
N LEU A 199 26.47 -26.20 -0.33
CA LEU A 199 25.87 -27.55 -0.36
C LEU A 199 26.12 -28.27 -1.70
N TYR A 200 26.31 -27.53 -2.77
CA TYR A 200 26.51 -28.03 -4.15
C TYR A 200 27.72 -27.39 -4.84
N PRO A 201 28.94 -27.54 -4.31
CA PRO A 201 30.13 -26.85 -4.82
C PRO A 201 30.50 -27.21 -6.25
N GLN A 202 30.07 -28.36 -6.75
CA GLN A 202 30.30 -28.80 -8.14
C GLN A 202 29.42 -28.06 -9.16
N GLN A 203 28.51 -27.22 -8.72
CA GLN A 203 27.64 -26.40 -9.56
C GLN A 203 28.03 -24.91 -9.62
N SER A 204 29.12 -24.55 -8.91
CA SER A 204 29.67 -23.20 -8.85
C SER A 204 30.44 -22.81 -10.10
#